data_085cbb20e4babb333ccb0e87b968612e
#
_entry.id   085cbb20e4babb333ccb0e87b968612e
#
_cell.length_a   1.000
_cell.length_b   1.000
_cell.length_c   1.000
_cell.angle_alpha   90.00
_cell.angle_beta   90.00
_cell.angle_gamma   90.00
#
_symmetry.space_group_name_H-M   'P 1'
#
loop_
_entity.id
_entity.type
_entity.pdbx_description
1 polymer ?
#
loop_
_entity_poly.entity_id
_entity_poly.type
_entity_poly.pdbx_seq_one_letter_code
_entity_poly.pdbx_strand_id
1 'polypeptide(L)'
;SVKNHFSVPVGDIAQRNETSGYVEGTVRYNTDLGTMEFFNGDEWRQFTYISDIKTNPQGRGRGLYCGGWDASVRNKDIDFIEISTLGNALSFGDLTVAREGCGRGTISSAIRGLSMAGWDGSGTNEIDYLTIASEGNSIDFGNASNARGWGAGMSSSTRGLLAGGYNPATVNIIDYVEIMTLGDALDFGDLATVKESTVGMSSPTRGFIGPGMSPSFTSEIDFITIASKGNSTIFGDMDSIRGLGAAANTVRGLLAGGKGPDQQNLNLIYLITLASAGNATEFGNLTSGRRKPEGVTNSIRACFGGGNVEPSGRVNRIDFVTISSTGNAEDFGDLSLAREVGNSNSDSHGGLGGY
;
A
#
# COMPACT_ATOMS: atom_id res chain seq x y z
N SER A 1 47.53 7.70 -9.88
CA SER A 1 46.67 6.65 -9.34
C SER A 1 46.23 5.75 -10.48
N VAL A 2 46.72 4.50 -10.47
CA VAL A 2 46.26 3.49 -11.43
C VAL A 2 44.81 3.17 -11.08
N LYS A 3 43.88 3.59 -11.92
CA LYS A 3 42.51 3.14 -11.82
C LYS A 3 42.46 1.71 -12.34
N ASN A 4 42.09 0.75 -11.50
CA ASN A 4 41.85 -0.63 -11.93
C ASN A 4 40.61 -0.63 -12.83
N HIS A 5 40.83 -0.78 -14.13
CA HIS A 5 39.75 -0.95 -15.12
C HIS A 5 39.72 -2.42 -15.53
N PHE A 6 38.56 -3.01 -15.47
CA PHE A 6 38.27 -4.28 -16.14
C PHE A 6 37.63 -3.93 -17.49
N SER A 7 38.21 -4.43 -18.58
CA SER A 7 37.63 -4.27 -19.92
C SER A 7 37.31 -5.63 -20.49
N VAL A 8 36.13 -5.73 -21.10
CA VAL A 8 35.67 -6.94 -21.80
C VAL A 8 35.94 -6.79 -23.30
N PRO A 9 36.03 -7.90 -24.05
CA PRO A 9 36.07 -7.85 -25.52
C PRO A 9 34.86 -7.08 -26.07
N VAL A 10 35.09 -6.27 -27.10
CA VAL A 10 34.08 -5.42 -27.75
C VAL A 10 33.98 -5.81 -29.21
N GLY A 11 32.76 -5.89 -29.75
CA GLY A 11 32.54 -6.15 -31.18
C GLY A 11 31.06 -6.22 -31.51
N ASP A 12 30.76 -6.28 -32.81
CA ASP A 12 29.43 -6.37 -33.38
C ASP A 12 28.91 -7.83 -33.47
N ILE A 13 27.67 -8.01 -33.98
CA ILE A 13 27.05 -9.32 -34.18
C ILE A 13 27.81 -10.11 -35.25
N ALA A 14 28.31 -9.48 -36.32
CA ALA A 14 29.04 -10.16 -37.38
C ALA A 14 30.33 -10.77 -36.82
N GLN A 15 31.13 -10.01 -36.09
CA GLN A 15 32.36 -10.47 -35.43
C GLN A 15 32.10 -11.60 -34.42
N ARG A 16 30.98 -11.57 -33.72
CA ARG A 16 30.54 -12.66 -32.88
C ARG A 16 30.33 -13.96 -33.64
N ASN A 17 29.68 -13.86 -34.79
CA ASN A 17 29.31 -15.04 -35.61
C ASN A 17 30.51 -15.62 -36.39
N GLU A 18 31.55 -14.83 -36.62
CA GLU A 18 32.81 -15.28 -37.25
C GLU A 18 33.71 -16.08 -36.32
N THR A 19 33.51 -15.95 -35.01
CA THR A 19 34.32 -16.64 -34.01
C THR A 19 33.61 -17.91 -33.53
N SER A 20 34.35 -19.02 -33.48
CA SER A 20 33.86 -20.30 -32.97
C SER A 20 34.63 -20.72 -31.71
N GLY A 21 34.08 -21.62 -30.92
CA GLY A 21 34.74 -22.20 -29.74
C GLY A 21 34.62 -21.35 -28.48
N TYR A 22 33.53 -20.60 -28.34
CA TYR A 22 33.24 -19.92 -27.07
C TYR A 22 33.03 -20.92 -25.95
N VAL A 23 33.58 -20.57 -24.78
CA VAL A 23 33.39 -21.33 -23.55
C VAL A 23 32.22 -20.75 -22.80
N GLU A 24 31.40 -21.61 -22.17
CA GLU A 24 30.34 -21.18 -21.28
C GLU A 24 30.85 -20.16 -20.23
N GLY A 25 30.13 -19.07 -20.06
CA GLY A 25 30.55 -17.97 -19.19
C GLY A 25 31.37 -16.87 -19.88
N THR A 26 31.72 -17.03 -21.17
CA THR A 26 32.35 -15.94 -21.96
C THR A 26 31.48 -14.71 -21.96
N VAL A 27 32.07 -13.54 -21.63
CA VAL A 27 31.39 -12.22 -21.57
C VAL A 27 32.01 -11.27 -22.55
N ARG A 28 31.19 -10.46 -23.26
CA ARG A 28 31.61 -9.39 -24.16
C ARG A 28 30.63 -8.22 -24.17
N TYR A 29 31.03 -7.10 -24.73
CA TYR A 29 30.15 -5.97 -25.09
C TYR A 29 29.80 -6.05 -26.57
N ASN A 30 28.52 -6.05 -26.91
CA ASN A 30 28.00 -6.05 -28.28
C ASN A 30 27.63 -4.63 -28.68
N THR A 31 28.30 -4.12 -29.73
CA THR A 31 28.12 -2.73 -30.20
C THR A 31 26.82 -2.52 -30.94
N ASP A 32 26.28 -3.53 -31.62
CA ASP A 32 25.01 -3.43 -32.34
C ASP A 32 23.83 -3.42 -31.36
N LEU A 33 23.94 -4.16 -30.28
CA LEU A 33 22.91 -4.26 -29.24
C LEU A 33 23.06 -3.22 -28.12
N GLY A 34 24.24 -2.53 -28.08
CA GLY A 34 24.55 -1.55 -27.05
C GLY A 34 24.59 -2.11 -25.62
N THR A 35 24.84 -3.42 -25.47
CA THR A 35 24.76 -4.11 -24.17
C THR A 35 25.85 -5.16 -24.01
N MET A 36 26.07 -5.57 -22.76
CA MET A 36 26.85 -6.75 -22.45
C MET A 36 26.08 -8.02 -22.80
N GLU A 37 26.78 -9.04 -23.27
CA GLU A 37 26.23 -10.37 -23.49
C GLU A 37 27.16 -11.44 -22.91
N PHE A 38 26.60 -12.62 -22.60
CA PHE A 38 27.36 -13.79 -22.16
C PHE A 38 26.90 -15.03 -22.90
N PHE A 39 27.83 -15.97 -23.08
CA PHE A 39 27.54 -17.28 -23.71
C PHE A 39 27.20 -18.28 -22.63
N ASN A 40 26.02 -18.91 -22.70
CA ASN A 40 25.51 -19.85 -21.70
C ASN A 40 25.82 -21.33 -22.05
N GLY A 41 26.68 -21.57 -23.04
CA GLY A 41 27.01 -22.87 -23.55
C GLY A 41 26.30 -23.19 -24.88
N ASP A 42 25.10 -22.68 -25.10
CA ASP A 42 24.27 -22.93 -26.30
C ASP A 42 24.13 -21.66 -27.16
N GLU A 43 23.87 -20.52 -26.52
CA GLU A 43 23.59 -19.26 -27.22
C GLU A 43 24.07 -18.03 -26.42
N TRP A 44 24.17 -16.88 -27.11
CA TRP A 44 24.47 -15.61 -26.50
C TRP A 44 23.24 -14.98 -25.86
N ARG A 45 23.33 -14.68 -24.56
CA ARG A 45 22.31 -14.00 -23.77
C ARG A 45 22.75 -12.59 -23.41
N GLN A 46 21.85 -11.62 -23.52
CA GLN A 46 22.12 -10.26 -23.10
C GLN A 46 22.05 -10.12 -21.58
N PHE A 47 22.96 -9.29 -21.01
CA PHE A 47 22.72 -8.73 -19.69
C PHE A 47 21.65 -7.64 -19.84
N THR A 48 20.46 -7.93 -19.48
CA THR A 48 19.41 -6.92 -19.44
C THR A 48 19.61 -6.08 -18.19
N TYR A 49 20.16 -4.89 -18.35
CA TYR A 49 20.12 -3.89 -17.29
C TYR A 49 18.74 -3.23 -17.32
N ILE A 50 17.91 -3.55 -16.36
CA ILE A 50 16.66 -2.86 -16.17
C ILE A 50 17.02 -1.55 -15.44
N SER A 51 17.40 -0.52 -16.20
CA SER A 51 17.76 0.80 -15.64
C SER A 51 16.55 1.69 -15.39
N ASP A 52 15.38 1.27 -15.88
CA ASP A 52 14.15 2.01 -15.70
C ASP A 52 13.33 1.34 -14.60
N ILE A 53 13.35 1.93 -13.44
CA ILE A 53 12.38 1.67 -12.38
C ILE A 53 10.94 1.71 -12.94
N LYS A 54 10.73 2.47 -14.02
CA LYS A 54 9.47 2.56 -14.79
C LYS A 54 9.13 1.32 -15.61
N THR A 55 10.08 0.43 -15.89
CA THR A 55 9.89 -0.74 -16.76
C THR A 55 10.24 -2.07 -16.10
N ASN A 56 10.31 -2.14 -14.76
CA ASN A 56 10.43 -3.41 -14.08
C ASN A 56 9.18 -4.26 -14.39
N PRO A 57 9.26 -5.26 -15.29
CA PRO A 57 8.07 -6.05 -15.65
C PRO A 57 7.54 -6.90 -14.48
N GLN A 58 8.26 -6.94 -13.39
CA GLN A 58 7.80 -7.51 -12.14
C GLN A 58 7.18 -6.46 -11.20
N GLY A 59 7.33 -5.14 -11.50
CA GLY A 59 6.63 -3.99 -10.92
C GLY A 59 6.39 -4.00 -9.42
N ARG A 60 7.16 -4.75 -8.66
CA ARG A 60 6.86 -5.02 -7.27
C ARG A 60 7.69 -4.14 -6.35
N GLY A 61 7.00 -3.44 -5.48
CA GLY A 61 7.60 -2.55 -4.51
C GLY A 61 7.14 -1.12 -4.64
N ARG A 62 6.11 -0.84 -5.47
CA ARG A 62 5.45 0.46 -5.49
C ARG A 62 4.41 0.57 -4.40
N GLY A 63 4.49 1.68 -3.69
CA GLY A 63 3.46 2.14 -2.79
C GLY A 63 2.85 3.44 -3.30
N LEU A 64 1.52 3.54 -3.31
CA LEU A 64 0.79 4.71 -3.75
C LEU A 64 -0.02 5.30 -2.60
N TYR A 65 -0.07 6.62 -2.54
CA TYR A 65 -0.86 7.41 -1.60
C TYR A 65 -1.87 8.24 -2.38
N CYS A 66 -3.16 7.95 -2.21
CA CYS A 66 -4.21 8.45 -3.08
C CYS A 66 -5.12 9.44 -2.36
N GLY A 67 -5.36 10.60 -2.99
CA GLY A 67 -6.27 11.63 -2.49
C GLY A 67 -5.95 12.14 -1.09
N GLY A 68 -6.96 12.65 -0.41
CA GLY A 68 -6.83 13.10 0.97
C GLY A 68 -7.28 14.53 1.22
N TRP A 69 -6.86 15.09 2.35
CA TRP A 69 -7.24 16.45 2.77
C TRP A 69 -6.05 17.21 3.36
N ASP A 70 -5.80 18.43 2.83
CA ASP A 70 -4.69 19.30 3.23
C ASP A 70 -5.06 20.35 4.31
N ALA A 71 -6.26 20.34 4.83
CA ALA A 71 -6.92 21.28 5.72
C ALA A 71 -7.74 22.37 5.03
N SER A 72 -7.55 22.60 3.75
CA SER A 72 -8.27 23.61 2.96
C SER A 72 -9.20 22.96 1.96
N VAL A 73 -8.67 22.02 1.20
CA VAL A 73 -9.39 21.32 0.13
C VAL A 73 -9.14 19.81 0.19
N ARG A 74 -10.07 19.06 -0.35
CA ARG A 74 -9.84 17.64 -0.65
C ARG A 74 -9.03 17.55 -1.93
N ASN A 75 -8.11 16.60 -1.94
CA ASN A 75 -7.16 16.40 -3.03
C ASN A 75 -7.49 15.13 -3.81
N LYS A 76 -7.16 15.15 -5.07
CA LYS A 76 -7.22 13.99 -5.97
C LYS A 76 -5.85 13.45 -6.30
N ASP A 77 -4.77 14.14 -5.90
CA ASP A 77 -3.38 13.79 -6.22
C ASP A 77 -3.05 12.36 -5.75
N ILE A 78 -2.39 11.63 -6.61
CA ILE A 78 -1.82 10.32 -6.31
C ILE A 78 -0.30 10.46 -6.35
N ASP A 79 0.35 10.15 -5.24
CA ASP A 79 1.80 10.05 -5.13
C ASP A 79 2.24 8.59 -5.12
N PHE A 80 3.44 8.30 -5.62
CA PHE A 80 4.05 6.98 -5.48
C PHE A 80 5.47 7.04 -4.96
N ILE A 81 5.85 5.95 -4.29
CA ILE A 81 7.23 5.66 -3.86
C ILE A 81 7.66 4.28 -4.32
N GLU A 82 8.96 4.09 -4.50
CA GLU A 82 9.56 2.77 -4.57
C GLU A 82 9.99 2.35 -3.15
N ILE A 83 9.24 1.43 -2.53
CA ILE A 83 9.36 1.08 -1.09
C ILE A 83 10.76 0.61 -0.71
N SER A 84 11.50 0.04 -1.66
CA SER A 84 12.86 -0.47 -1.44
C SER A 84 13.94 0.62 -1.44
N THR A 85 13.63 1.83 -1.93
CA THR A 85 14.60 2.92 -2.13
C THR A 85 14.13 4.17 -1.41
N LEU A 86 14.95 4.72 -0.50
CA LEU A 86 14.62 5.97 0.20
C LEU A 86 14.53 7.14 -0.79
N GLY A 87 13.64 8.08 -0.50
CA GLY A 87 13.47 9.29 -1.27
C GLY A 87 12.03 9.81 -1.25
N ASN A 88 11.85 11.01 -1.79
CA ASN A 88 10.56 11.65 -1.86
C ASN A 88 9.65 10.95 -2.87
N ALA A 89 8.35 11.01 -2.60
CA ALA A 89 7.33 10.54 -3.50
C ALA A 89 7.30 11.38 -4.79
N LEU A 90 6.91 10.75 -5.87
CA LEU A 90 6.70 11.37 -7.17
C LEU A 90 5.20 11.37 -7.50
N SER A 91 4.77 12.33 -8.32
CA SER A 91 3.41 12.37 -8.82
C SER A 91 3.14 11.18 -9.72
N PHE A 92 2.03 10.49 -9.48
CA PHE A 92 1.55 9.35 -10.27
C PHE A 92 0.43 9.75 -11.25
N GLY A 93 -0.49 10.57 -10.80
CA GLY A 93 -1.71 11.00 -11.49
C GLY A 93 -2.77 11.46 -10.50
N ASP A 94 -4.03 11.39 -10.90
CA ASP A 94 -5.17 11.91 -10.14
C ASP A 94 -6.28 10.86 -9.97
N LEU A 95 -7.01 10.91 -8.86
CA LEU A 95 -8.32 10.29 -8.71
C LEU A 95 -9.34 10.96 -9.64
N THR A 96 -10.45 10.29 -9.95
CA THR A 96 -11.55 10.89 -10.73
C THR A 96 -12.18 12.06 -9.98
N VAL A 97 -12.32 11.94 -8.65
CA VAL A 97 -12.89 12.96 -7.77
C VAL A 97 -11.99 13.20 -6.55
N ALA A 98 -11.85 14.46 -6.15
CA ALA A 98 -11.10 14.84 -4.95
C ALA A 98 -11.84 14.40 -3.68
N ARG A 99 -11.24 13.50 -2.89
CA ARG A 99 -11.86 12.91 -1.71
C ARG A 99 -10.85 12.39 -0.69
N GLU A 100 -11.30 12.25 0.56
CA GLU A 100 -10.57 11.67 1.67
C GLU A 100 -11.26 10.40 2.19
N GLY A 101 -10.57 9.60 2.99
CA GLY A 101 -11.16 8.45 3.69
C GLY A 101 -11.71 7.37 2.77
N CYS A 102 -11.03 7.08 1.66
CA CYS A 102 -11.46 6.14 0.62
C CYS A 102 -11.03 4.71 0.95
N GLY A 103 -11.74 3.99 1.82
CA GLY A 103 -11.35 2.62 2.17
C GLY A 103 -9.91 2.58 2.69
N ARG A 104 -9.69 3.07 3.91
CA ARG A 104 -8.37 3.24 4.51
C ARG A 104 -7.66 1.92 4.70
N GLY A 105 -6.41 1.86 4.25
CA GLY A 105 -5.62 0.65 4.06
C GLY A 105 -5.38 0.35 2.59
N THR A 106 -4.81 -0.81 2.31
CA THR A 106 -4.41 -1.19 0.95
C THR A 106 -5.47 -2.05 0.27
N ILE A 107 -6.01 -1.56 -0.85
CA ILE A 107 -6.98 -2.30 -1.68
C ILE A 107 -6.39 -2.47 -3.08
N SER A 108 -5.62 -3.52 -3.29
CA SER A 108 -4.96 -3.74 -4.59
C SER A 108 -4.66 -5.21 -4.87
N SER A 109 -4.58 -5.52 -6.15
CA SER A 109 -3.83 -6.67 -6.66
C SER A 109 -2.39 -6.25 -6.99
N ALA A 110 -1.58 -7.14 -7.52
CA ALA A 110 -0.25 -6.81 -8.02
C ALA A 110 -0.28 -5.88 -9.27
N ILE A 111 -1.46 -5.63 -9.85
CA ILE A 111 -1.63 -4.89 -11.10
C ILE A 111 -2.50 -3.65 -10.91
N ARG A 112 -3.63 -3.79 -10.21
CA ARG A 112 -4.62 -2.72 -10.02
C ARG A 112 -4.70 -2.29 -8.57
N GLY A 113 -4.69 -0.99 -8.33
CA GLY A 113 -5.06 -0.35 -7.09
C GLY A 113 -6.48 0.21 -7.17
N LEU A 114 -7.22 0.14 -6.07
CA LEU A 114 -8.58 0.67 -5.95
C LEU A 114 -8.64 1.76 -4.88
N SER A 115 -9.52 2.74 -5.11
CA SER A 115 -9.96 3.71 -4.10
C SER A 115 -11.47 3.59 -3.98
N MET A 116 -11.96 3.02 -2.89
CA MET A 116 -13.37 2.66 -2.72
C MET A 116 -14.10 3.65 -1.83
N ALA A 117 -15.19 4.23 -2.33
CA ALA A 117 -16.04 5.19 -1.61
C ALA A 117 -15.24 6.41 -1.15
N GLY A 118 -15.60 7.07 -0.04
CA GLY A 118 -14.87 8.20 0.52
C GLY A 118 -15.75 9.36 0.92
N TRP A 119 -15.13 10.53 1.08
CA TRP A 119 -15.78 11.76 1.51
C TRP A 119 -15.31 12.96 0.69
N ASP A 120 -16.21 13.56 -0.09
CA ASP A 120 -15.96 14.75 -0.92
C ASP A 120 -16.56 16.06 -0.35
N GLY A 121 -17.27 15.96 0.76
CA GLY A 121 -18.13 16.95 1.43
C GLY A 121 -19.39 16.28 1.95
N SER A 122 -19.69 15.14 1.38
CA SER A 122 -20.65 14.11 1.81
C SER A 122 -20.02 12.73 1.58
N GLY A 123 -20.65 11.65 2.06
CA GLY A 123 -20.22 10.31 1.67
C GLY A 123 -20.39 10.10 0.18
N THR A 124 -19.42 9.48 -0.47
CA THR A 124 -19.52 9.04 -1.87
C THR A 124 -19.48 7.52 -1.97
N ASN A 125 -19.97 6.95 -3.07
CA ASN A 125 -19.91 5.52 -3.34
C ASN A 125 -19.03 5.15 -4.53
N GLU A 126 -18.40 6.11 -5.19
CA GLU A 126 -17.55 5.87 -6.35
C GLU A 126 -16.36 4.97 -6.01
N ILE A 127 -16.05 4.06 -6.91
CA ILE A 127 -14.85 3.24 -6.86
C ILE A 127 -14.01 3.59 -8.07
N ASP A 128 -12.78 4.03 -7.82
CA ASP A 128 -11.78 4.26 -8.85
C ASP A 128 -10.77 3.11 -8.88
N TYR A 129 -10.21 2.86 -10.07
CA TYR A 129 -9.04 2.01 -10.20
C TYR A 129 -7.92 2.67 -10.99
N LEU A 130 -6.71 2.21 -10.73
CA LEU A 130 -5.50 2.58 -11.48
C LEU A 130 -4.65 1.33 -11.75
N THR A 131 -3.77 1.43 -12.74
CA THR A 131 -2.77 0.39 -13.03
C THR A 131 -1.46 0.76 -12.37
N ILE A 132 -1.04 0.01 -11.34
CA ILE A 132 0.10 0.37 -10.47
C ILE A 132 1.43 0.51 -11.24
N ALA A 133 1.63 -0.30 -12.27
CA ALA A 133 2.88 -0.30 -13.05
C ALA A 133 3.02 0.90 -14.01
N SER A 134 1.93 1.60 -14.33
CA SER A 134 1.95 2.72 -15.29
C SER A 134 1.34 3.97 -14.66
N GLU A 135 2.12 5.07 -14.66
CA GLU A 135 1.63 6.37 -14.21
C GLU A 135 0.44 6.84 -15.05
N GLY A 136 -0.50 7.53 -14.42
CA GLY A 136 -1.70 8.07 -15.04
C GLY A 136 -2.85 8.21 -14.06
N ASN A 137 -3.92 8.83 -14.53
CA ASN A 137 -5.11 9.06 -13.72
C ASN A 137 -5.88 7.75 -13.49
N SER A 138 -6.59 7.70 -12.37
CA SER A 138 -7.54 6.62 -12.12
C SER A 138 -8.75 6.71 -13.06
N ILE A 139 -9.44 5.60 -13.20
CA ILE A 139 -10.60 5.42 -14.07
C ILE A 139 -11.74 4.87 -13.22
N ASP A 140 -12.97 5.22 -13.58
CA ASP A 140 -14.16 4.68 -12.92
C ASP A 140 -14.20 3.15 -12.99
N PHE A 141 -14.46 2.53 -11.85
CA PHE A 141 -14.58 1.08 -11.70
C PHE A 141 -16.06 0.66 -11.52
N GLY A 142 -16.86 1.46 -10.86
CA GLY A 142 -18.21 1.20 -10.41
C GLY A 142 -18.48 1.82 -9.04
N ASN A 143 -19.44 1.30 -8.28
CA ASN A 143 -19.90 1.90 -7.03
C ASN A 143 -19.89 0.91 -5.86
N ALA A 144 -19.61 1.39 -4.66
CA ALA A 144 -19.92 0.69 -3.41
C ALA A 144 -21.44 0.63 -3.20
N SER A 145 -21.91 -0.32 -2.42
CA SER A 145 -23.36 -0.52 -2.16
C SER A 145 -24.00 0.69 -1.46
N ASN A 146 -23.20 1.47 -0.74
CA ASN A 146 -23.64 2.62 0.04
C ASN A 146 -22.55 3.70 0.03
N ALA A 147 -22.96 4.97 -0.11
CA ALA A 147 -22.08 6.12 0.00
C ALA A 147 -21.56 6.27 1.43
N ARG A 148 -20.24 6.25 1.64
CA ARG A 148 -19.62 6.35 2.97
C ARG A 148 -18.11 6.63 2.92
N GLY A 149 -17.61 7.30 3.95
CA GLY A 149 -16.17 7.50 4.13
C GLY A 149 -15.62 6.80 5.38
N TRP A 150 -14.30 6.77 5.51
CA TRP A 150 -13.54 6.32 6.68
C TRP A 150 -13.76 4.85 7.09
N GLY A 151 -14.16 4.00 6.15
CA GLY A 151 -14.16 2.55 6.32
C GLY A 151 -12.76 1.95 6.14
N ALA A 152 -12.61 0.69 6.52
CA ALA A 152 -11.40 -0.09 6.37
C ALA A 152 -11.30 -0.72 4.97
N GLY A 153 -10.16 -0.53 4.31
CA GLY A 153 -9.84 -1.15 3.02
C GLY A 153 -8.88 -2.33 3.18
N MET A 154 -9.15 -3.42 2.47
CA MET A 154 -8.33 -4.62 2.49
C MET A 154 -8.50 -5.42 1.21
N SER A 155 -7.53 -6.28 0.88
CA SER A 155 -7.64 -7.08 -0.34
C SER A 155 -6.81 -8.36 -0.32
N SER A 156 -7.21 -9.30 -1.15
CA SER A 156 -6.36 -10.39 -1.66
C SER A 156 -5.89 -10.05 -3.08
N SER A 157 -5.23 -10.99 -3.74
CA SER A 157 -4.84 -10.84 -5.14
C SER A 157 -6.02 -10.70 -6.12
N THR A 158 -7.23 -11.06 -5.70
CA THR A 158 -8.43 -11.07 -6.57
C THR A 158 -9.55 -10.19 -6.07
N ARG A 159 -9.73 -10.04 -4.75
CA ARG A 159 -10.84 -9.31 -4.13
C ARG A 159 -10.38 -8.07 -3.39
N GLY A 160 -11.05 -6.95 -3.64
CA GLY A 160 -10.99 -5.74 -2.83
C GLY A 160 -12.23 -5.63 -1.94
N LEU A 161 -12.05 -5.20 -0.69
CA LEU A 161 -13.10 -5.09 0.30
C LEU A 161 -13.09 -3.74 0.98
N LEU A 162 -14.29 -3.26 1.33
CA LEU A 162 -14.53 -2.05 2.12
C LEU A 162 -15.44 -2.40 3.29
N ALA A 163 -14.97 -2.22 4.51
CA ALA A 163 -15.70 -2.56 5.73
C ALA A 163 -15.99 -1.36 6.62
N GLY A 164 -17.23 -1.25 7.13
CA GLY A 164 -17.65 -0.15 7.97
C GLY A 164 -17.69 1.20 7.25
N GLY A 165 -17.52 2.29 7.98
CA GLY A 165 -17.55 3.67 7.50
C GLY A 165 -18.72 4.47 8.04
N TYR A 166 -18.85 5.73 7.57
CA TYR A 166 -19.83 6.70 8.05
C TYR A 166 -20.53 7.44 6.89
N ASN A 167 -21.85 7.51 6.92
CA ASN A 167 -22.71 8.46 6.20
C ASN A 167 -24.19 8.07 6.24
N PRO A 168 -25.13 8.84 6.83
CA PRO A 168 -24.90 9.84 7.89
C PRO A 168 -24.76 9.18 9.28
N ALA A 169 -24.69 7.87 9.31
CA ALA A 169 -24.46 7.06 10.51
C ALA A 169 -23.32 6.06 10.26
N THR A 170 -22.70 5.63 11.33
CA THR A 170 -21.70 4.55 11.29
C THR A 170 -22.38 3.23 10.93
N VAL A 171 -21.76 2.47 10.01
CA VAL A 171 -22.32 1.21 9.49
C VAL A 171 -21.40 0.01 9.78
N ASN A 172 -21.96 -1.20 9.65
CA ASN A 172 -21.24 -2.46 9.75
C ASN A 172 -21.06 -3.18 8.40
N ILE A 173 -21.58 -2.64 7.31
CA ILE A 173 -21.57 -3.24 5.98
C ILE A 173 -20.14 -3.57 5.52
N ILE A 174 -19.94 -4.75 4.97
CA ILE A 174 -18.74 -5.14 4.24
C ILE A 174 -19.11 -5.35 2.77
N ASP A 175 -18.54 -4.53 1.90
CA ASP A 175 -18.65 -4.67 0.45
C ASP A 175 -17.40 -5.35 -0.12
N TYR A 176 -17.56 -6.04 -1.27
CA TYR A 176 -16.43 -6.54 -2.04
C TYR A 176 -16.60 -6.35 -3.54
N VAL A 177 -15.47 -6.29 -4.23
CA VAL A 177 -15.37 -6.33 -5.69
C VAL A 177 -14.33 -7.36 -6.12
N GLU A 178 -14.51 -7.94 -7.31
CA GLU A 178 -13.44 -8.69 -7.98
C GLU A 178 -12.55 -7.68 -8.72
N ILE A 179 -11.31 -7.47 -8.26
CA ILE A 179 -10.43 -6.35 -8.68
C ILE A 179 -10.21 -6.28 -10.19
N MET A 180 -10.23 -7.39 -10.89
CA MET A 180 -9.97 -7.43 -12.33
C MET A 180 -11.24 -7.27 -13.19
N THR A 181 -12.43 -7.24 -12.57
CA THR A 181 -13.71 -7.15 -13.27
C THR A 181 -14.44 -5.88 -12.86
N LEU A 182 -14.67 -4.95 -13.81
CA LEU A 182 -15.40 -3.72 -13.53
C LEU A 182 -16.85 -4.00 -13.11
N GLY A 183 -17.39 -3.15 -12.26
CA GLY A 183 -18.78 -3.20 -11.81
C GLY A 183 -18.95 -2.81 -10.35
N ASP A 184 -20.21 -2.73 -9.94
CA ASP A 184 -20.56 -2.34 -8.59
C ASP A 184 -20.17 -3.41 -7.56
N ALA A 185 -19.91 -2.94 -6.35
CA ALA A 185 -19.60 -3.81 -5.22
C ALA A 185 -20.82 -4.66 -4.82
N LEU A 186 -20.55 -5.84 -4.34
CA LEU A 186 -21.52 -6.79 -3.84
C LEU A 186 -21.40 -6.92 -2.33
N ASP A 187 -22.50 -7.30 -1.70
CA ASP A 187 -22.53 -7.62 -0.28
C ASP A 187 -21.61 -8.82 0.06
N PHE A 188 -20.75 -8.62 1.04
CA PHE A 188 -19.87 -9.65 1.57
C PHE A 188 -20.38 -10.21 2.90
N GLY A 189 -20.93 -9.36 3.76
CA GLY A 189 -21.40 -9.62 5.11
C GLY A 189 -21.26 -8.39 5.99
N ASP A 190 -21.22 -8.57 7.31
CA ASP A 190 -21.22 -7.48 8.28
C ASP A 190 -20.06 -7.58 9.28
N LEU A 191 -19.61 -6.42 9.78
CA LEU A 191 -18.81 -6.32 10.99
C LEU A 191 -19.65 -6.73 12.22
N ALA A 192 -19.00 -7.26 13.24
CA ALA A 192 -19.65 -7.59 14.51
C ALA A 192 -20.26 -6.34 15.18
N THR A 193 -19.61 -5.19 15.00
CA THR A 193 -20.07 -3.87 15.47
C THR A 193 -19.86 -2.82 14.39
N VAL A 194 -20.75 -1.80 14.35
CA VAL A 194 -20.56 -0.66 13.44
C VAL A 194 -19.23 0.04 13.75
N LYS A 195 -18.44 0.42 12.73
CA LYS A 195 -17.15 1.11 12.91
C LYS A 195 -16.90 2.14 11.84
N GLU A 196 -16.34 3.27 12.25
CA GLU A 196 -15.78 4.30 11.37
C GLU A 196 -14.40 4.74 11.82
N SER A 197 -13.70 5.53 11.02
CA SER A 197 -12.34 6.00 11.30
C SER A 197 -11.38 4.85 11.63
N THR A 198 -11.67 3.70 11.05
CA THR A 198 -10.92 2.45 11.13
C THR A 198 -9.95 2.32 9.96
N VAL A 199 -9.16 1.26 9.92
CA VAL A 199 -8.19 0.97 8.87
C VAL A 199 -8.09 -0.53 8.64
N GLY A 200 -7.80 -0.94 7.40
CA GLY A 200 -7.67 -2.35 7.04
C GLY A 200 -6.26 -2.75 6.65
N MET A 201 -5.99 -4.04 6.75
CA MET A 201 -4.79 -4.70 6.26
C MET A 201 -5.10 -6.16 5.96
N SER A 202 -4.19 -6.84 5.25
CA SER A 202 -4.47 -8.20 4.77
C SER A 202 -3.28 -9.14 4.85
N SER A 203 -3.58 -10.41 5.09
CA SER A 203 -2.79 -11.55 4.63
C SER A 203 -3.43 -12.13 3.36
N PRO A 204 -2.82 -13.14 2.68
CA PRO A 204 -3.41 -13.70 1.46
C PRO A 204 -4.82 -14.28 1.61
N THR A 205 -5.19 -14.66 2.83
CA THR A 205 -6.45 -15.35 3.13
C THR A 205 -7.38 -14.57 4.03
N ARG A 206 -6.85 -13.62 4.82
CA ARG A 206 -7.59 -12.88 5.85
C ARG A 206 -7.47 -11.38 5.64
N GLY A 207 -8.60 -10.69 5.82
CA GLY A 207 -8.64 -9.24 6.00
C GLY A 207 -8.80 -8.92 7.48
N PHE A 208 -8.12 -7.87 7.95
CA PHE A 208 -8.15 -7.40 9.34
C PHE A 208 -8.64 -5.97 9.37
N ILE A 209 -9.51 -5.67 10.31
CA ILE A 209 -10.10 -4.36 10.51
C ILE A 209 -9.70 -3.87 11.90
N GLY A 210 -8.95 -2.78 11.96
CA GLY A 210 -8.48 -2.18 13.20
C GLY A 210 -9.58 -1.54 14.02
N PRO A 211 -9.27 -1.04 15.22
CA PRO A 211 -10.20 -0.24 16.01
C PRO A 211 -10.53 1.09 15.33
N GLY A 212 -11.56 1.75 15.83
CA GLY A 212 -12.07 3.01 15.32
C GLY A 212 -13.05 3.66 16.27
N MET A 213 -14.20 4.06 15.77
CA MET A 213 -15.31 4.63 16.59
C MET A 213 -16.62 3.92 16.34
N SER A 214 -17.43 3.72 17.45
CA SER A 214 -18.75 3.06 17.43
C SER A 214 -19.57 3.32 18.70
N PRO A 215 -20.29 4.39 18.92
CA PRO A 215 -19.96 5.80 18.67
C PRO A 215 -18.75 6.28 19.50
N SER A 216 -18.28 5.47 20.43
CA SER A 216 -17.07 5.70 21.24
C SER A 216 -15.87 5.00 20.62
N PHE A 217 -14.67 5.30 21.12
CA PHE A 217 -13.47 4.58 20.71
C PHE A 217 -13.60 3.07 21.01
N THR A 218 -13.17 2.25 20.06
CA THR A 218 -13.13 0.79 20.18
C THR A 218 -11.71 0.27 20.31
N SER A 219 -11.53 -0.92 20.89
CA SER A 219 -10.24 -1.61 21.01
C SER A 219 -10.14 -2.84 20.12
N GLU A 220 -11.29 -3.35 19.66
CA GLU A 220 -11.40 -4.62 18.95
C GLU A 220 -10.78 -4.57 17.57
N ILE A 221 -10.00 -5.57 17.26
CA ILE A 221 -9.54 -5.91 15.91
C ILE A 221 -10.44 -7.03 15.41
N ASP A 222 -11.11 -6.80 14.28
CA ASP A 222 -11.91 -7.84 13.61
C ASP A 222 -11.09 -8.51 12.50
N PHE A 223 -11.50 -9.71 12.08
CA PHE A 223 -11.01 -10.34 10.88
C PHE A 223 -12.10 -11.04 10.09
N ILE A 224 -11.86 -11.20 8.79
CA ILE A 224 -12.67 -11.95 7.85
C ILE A 224 -11.80 -12.92 7.05
N THR A 225 -12.42 -13.98 6.50
CA THR A 225 -11.79 -14.83 5.50
C THR A 225 -12.16 -14.32 4.11
N ILE A 226 -11.21 -13.72 3.38
CA ILE A 226 -11.49 -13.00 2.11
C ILE A 226 -12.11 -13.90 1.03
N ALA A 227 -11.74 -15.18 0.98
CA ALA A 227 -12.22 -16.10 -0.05
C ALA A 227 -13.70 -16.50 0.13
N SER A 228 -14.23 -16.44 1.34
CA SER A 228 -15.61 -16.83 1.66
C SER A 228 -16.38 -15.67 2.26
N LYS A 229 -17.56 -15.37 1.70
CA LYS A 229 -18.48 -14.39 2.26
C LYS A 229 -18.87 -14.75 3.69
N GLY A 230 -19.13 -13.73 4.48
CA GLY A 230 -19.62 -13.89 5.85
C GLY A 230 -19.20 -12.72 6.75
N ASN A 231 -19.72 -12.74 7.95
CA ASN A 231 -19.50 -11.69 8.93
C ASN A 231 -18.10 -11.77 9.54
N SER A 232 -17.62 -10.64 10.05
CA SER A 232 -16.38 -10.60 10.80
C SER A 232 -16.47 -11.33 12.14
N THR A 233 -15.32 -11.73 12.63
CA THR A 233 -15.16 -12.25 13.99
C THR A 233 -14.03 -11.49 14.69
N ILE A 234 -14.06 -11.44 16.02
CA ILE A 234 -13.04 -10.76 16.80
C ILE A 234 -11.73 -11.54 16.70
N PHE A 235 -10.65 -10.83 16.38
CA PHE A 235 -9.28 -11.36 16.32
C PHE A 235 -8.56 -11.18 17.65
N GLY A 236 -8.70 -10.01 18.27
CA GLY A 236 -8.08 -9.60 19.52
C GLY A 236 -8.30 -8.13 19.78
N ASP A 237 -7.58 -7.58 20.72
CA ASP A 237 -7.69 -6.20 21.15
C ASP A 237 -6.37 -5.45 21.07
N MET A 238 -6.47 -4.14 21.02
CA MET A 238 -5.37 -3.19 21.23
C MET A 238 -5.90 -1.97 22.00
N ASP A 239 -5.08 -0.95 22.17
CA ASP A 239 -5.56 0.30 22.74
C ASP A 239 -6.69 0.90 21.90
N SER A 240 -7.62 1.57 22.58
CA SER A 240 -8.76 2.24 21.93
C SER A 240 -8.27 3.46 21.15
N ILE A 241 -8.13 3.32 19.84
CA ILE A 241 -7.52 4.32 18.95
C ILE A 241 -8.35 4.44 17.68
N ARG A 242 -8.42 5.63 17.11
CA ARG A 242 -9.00 5.87 15.79
C ARG A 242 -8.00 6.53 14.85
N GLY A 243 -8.21 6.40 13.55
CA GLY A 243 -7.39 7.08 12.56
C GLY A 243 -5.95 6.57 12.52
N LEU A 244 -5.76 5.27 12.74
CA LEU A 244 -4.49 4.57 12.55
C LEU A 244 -4.13 4.49 11.07
N GLY A 245 -2.84 4.33 10.76
CA GLY A 245 -2.38 3.77 9.49
C GLY A 245 -2.13 2.28 9.64
N ALA A 246 -2.25 1.51 8.56
CA ALA A 246 -1.99 0.08 8.60
C ALA A 246 -1.12 -0.39 7.43
N ALA A 247 -0.27 -1.36 7.71
CA ALA A 247 0.59 -2.01 6.71
C ALA A 247 0.83 -3.46 7.12
N ALA A 248 0.88 -4.39 6.18
CA ALA A 248 1.11 -5.79 6.51
C ALA A 248 1.93 -6.50 5.44
N ASN A 249 2.81 -7.39 5.89
CA ASN A 249 3.32 -8.47 5.05
C ASN A 249 2.49 -9.74 5.29
N THR A 250 2.92 -10.89 4.79
CA THR A 250 2.15 -12.15 4.93
C THR A 250 2.05 -12.69 6.36
N VAL A 251 2.89 -12.21 7.29
CA VAL A 251 3.03 -12.76 8.64
C VAL A 251 2.64 -11.75 9.71
N ARG A 252 3.01 -10.49 9.53
CA ARG A 252 2.89 -9.42 10.51
C ARG A 252 2.04 -8.27 9.98
N GLY A 253 1.12 -7.80 10.80
CA GLY A 253 0.38 -6.56 10.58
C GLY A 253 0.87 -5.49 11.54
N LEU A 254 1.04 -4.27 11.03
CA LEU A 254 1.42 -3.09 11.79
C LEU A 254 0.31 -2.06 11.75
N LEU A 255 -0.01 -1.49 12.91
CA LEU A 255 -0.97 -0.41 13.09
C LEU A 255 -0.24 0.77 13.73
N ALA A 256 -0.24 1.94 13.09
CA ALA A 256 0.65 3.03 13.45
C ALA A 256 -0.06 4.35 13.69
N GLY A 257 0.37 5.10 14.69
CA GLY A 257 -0.13 6.43 15.02
C GLY A 257 -1.55 6.43 15.56
N GLY A 258 -2.38 7.34 15.05
CA GLY A 258 -3.78 7.47 15.47
C GLY A 258 -3.99 8.48 16.59
N LYS A 259 -5.22 8.52 17.10
CA LYS A 259 -5.65 9.43 18.16
C LYS A 259 -6.36 8.64 19.27
N GLY A 260 -5.89 8.77 20.50
CA GLY A 260 -6.45 8.14 21.69
C GLY A 260 -7.69 8.86 22.24
N PRO A 261 -8.36 8.27 23.26
CA PRO A 261 -9.53 8.88 23.92
C PRO A 261 -9.21 10.21 24.62
N ASP A 262 -7.97 10.41 25.04
CA ASP A 262 -7.46 11.67 25.60
C ASP A 262 -7.26 12.79 24.55
N GLN A 263 -7.64 12.50 23.30
CA GLN A 263 -7.51 13.38 22.15
C GLN A 263 -6.06 13.71 21.75
N GLN A 264 -5.07 12.96 22.26
CA GLN A 264 -3.67 13.11 21.86
C GLN A 264 -3.35 12.25 20.62
N ASN A 265 -2.51 12.79 19.75
CA ASN A 265 -1.94 12.02 18.65
C ASN A 265 -0.83 11.11 19.15
N LEU A 266 -0.91 9.85 18.77
CA LEU A 266 0.03 8.82 19.20
C LEU A 266 1.12 8.61 18.15
N ASN A 267 2.32 8.24 18.60
CA ASN A 267 3.41 7.79 17.74
C ASN A 267 3.64 6.27 17.80
N LEU A 268 2.89 5.55 18.63
CA LEU A 268 3.03 4.10 18.79
C LEU A 268 2.76 3.35 17.47
N ILE A 269 3.55 2.31 17.27
CA ILE A 269 3.33 1.28 16.25
C ILE A 269 3.04 -0.02 16.99
N TYR A 270 1.92 -0.65 16.67
CA TYR A 270 1.49 -1.93 17.21
C TYR A 270 1.71 -3.04 16.18
N LEU A 271 1.98 -4.23 16.69
CA LEU A 271 2.20 -5.47 15.93
C LEU A 271 1.11 -6.48 16.24
N ILE A 272 0.55 -7.10 15.21
CA ILE A 272 -0.23 -8.34 15.30
C ILE A 272 0.40 -9.43 14.45
N THR A 273 0.30 -10.68 14.93
CA THR A 273 0.70 -11.87 14.16
C THR A 273 -0.52 -12.40 13.40
N LEU A 274 -0.55 -12.26 12.07
CA LEU A 274 -1.75 -12.47 11.26
C LEU A 274 -2.27 -13.92 11.26
N ALA A 275 -1.43 -14.89 11.59
CA ALA A 275 -1.79 -16.31 11.57
C ALA A 275 -2.57 -16.77 12.80
N SER A 276 -2.39 -16.10 13.94
CA SER A 276 -2.97 -16.51 15.23
C SER A 276 -3.70 -15.35 15.89
N ALA A 277 -4.94 -15.59 16.33
CA ALA A 277 -5.70 -14.60 17.10
C ALA A 277 -4.97 -14.23 18.39
N GLY A 278 -5.08 -12.99 18.79
CA GLY A 278 -4.45 -12.44 19.98
C GLY A 278 -4.36 -10.92 19.93
N ASN A 279 -4.03 -10.34 21.07
CA ASN A 279 -3.94 -8.90 21.20
C ASN A 279 -2.70 -8.34 20.49
N ALA A 280 -2.79 -7.08 20.10
CA ALA A 280 -1.65 -6.35 19.58
C ALA A 280 -0.58 -6.12 20.65
N THR A 281 0.66 -6.09 20.22
CA THR A 281 1.81 -5.80 21.08
C THR A 281 2.55 -4.59 20.53
N GLU A 282 3.30 -3.90 21.37
CA GLU A 282 4.10 -2.75 20.94
C GLU A 282 5.24 -3.19 20.01
N PHE A 283 5.40 -2.47 18.92
CA PHE A 283 6.47 -2.69 17.93
C PHE A 283 7.57 -1.63 18.03
N GLY A 284 7.20 -0.36 18.21
CA GLY A 284 8.08 0.80 18.26
C GLY A 284 7.29 2.09 18.04
N ASN A 285 7.95 3.14 17.54
CA ASN A 285 7.34 4.46 17.40
C ASN A 285 7.58 5.06 16.02
N LEU A 286 6.61 5.82 15.50
CA LEU A 286 6.79 6.77 14.42
C LEU A 286 7.73 7.91 14.87
N THR A 287 8.32 8.62 13.94
CA THR A 287 9.18 9.79 14.24
C THR A 287 8.42 10.92 14.93
N SER A 288 7.10 10.99 14.76
CA SER A 288 6.21 11.92 15.48
C SER A 288 4.81 11.37 15.62
N GLY A 289 4.13 11.75 16.72
CA GLY A 289 2.72 11.41 16.93
C GLY A 289 1.82 12.06 15.89
N ARG A 290 1.02 11.25 15.18
CA ARG A 290 0.10 11.72 14.14
C ARG A 290 -1.07 10.79 13.92
N ARG A 291 -2.21 11.36 13.58
CA ARG A 291 -3.39 10.60 13.17
C ARG A 291 -3.51 10.55 11.65
N LYS A 292 -4.19 9.53 11.17
CA LYS A 292 -4.48 9.29 9.75
C LYS A 292 -3.22 9.29 8.83
N PRO A 293 -2.08 8.71 9.25
CA PRO A 293 -1.11 8.30 8.25
C PRO A 293 -1.71 7.15 7.44
N GLU A 294 -1.26 6.94 6.21
CA GLU A 294 -1.61 5.75 5.43
C GLU A 294 -0.38 4.88 5.22
N GLY A 295 -0.58 3.56 5.23
CA GLY A 295 0.50 2.60 5.15
C GLY A 295 0.59 1.90 3.80
N VAL A 296 1.80 1.82 3.24
CA VAL A 296 2.13 0.96 2.10
C VAL A 296 3.25 0.01 2.49
N THR A 297 3.33 -1.14 1.83
CA THR A 297 4.27 -2.17 2.27
C THR A 297 4.71 -3.07 1.13
N ASN A 298 5.92 -3.60 1.27
CA ASN A 298 6.36 -4.81 0.61
C ASN A 298 6.65 -5.89 1.67
N SER A 299 7.27 -7.01 1.28
CA SER A 299 7.58 -8.09 2.23
C SER A 299 8.54 -7.70 3.36
N ILE A 300 9.30 -6.61 3.20
CA ILE A 300 10.40 -6.21 4.11
C ILE A 300 10.05 -4.93 4.88
N ARG A 301 9.55 -3.89 4.19
CA ARG A 301 9.33 -2.55 4.74
C ARG A 301 7.86 -2.18 4.78
N ALA A 302 7.47 -1.47 5.83
CA ALA A 302 6.23 -0.73 5.93
C ALA A 302 6.56 0.76 5.95
N CYS A 303 5.89 1.55 5.09
CA CYS A 303 6.05 3.00 4.99
C CYS A 303 4.73 3.66 5.34
N PHE A 304 4.76 4.65 6.25
CA PHE A 304 3.59 5.39 6.72
C PHE A 304 3.71 6.84 6.27
N GLY A 305 2.84 7.28 5.35
CA GLY A 305 2.90 8.60 4.74
C GLY A 305 1.80 9.55 5.19
N GLY A 306 2.13 10.84 5.26
CA GLY A 306 1.19 11.90 5.58
C GLY A 306 0.65 11.87 7.00
N GLY A 307 -0.56 12.39 7.16
CA GLY A 307 -1.26 12.46 8.44
C GLY A 307 -1.30 13.86 9.04
N ASN A 308 -1.81 13.94 10.27
CA ASN A 308 -1.97 15.20 10.99
C ASN A 308 -1.26 15.16 12.34
N VAL A 309 -0.37 16.10 12.57
CA VAL A 309 0.39 16.33 13.80
C VAL A 309 -0.19 17.58 14.49
N GLU A 310 -0.84 17.39 15.63
CA GLU A 310 -1.37 18.53 16.41
C GLU A 310 -0.28 19.14 17.30
N PRO A 311 -0.18 20.49 17.39
CA PRO A 311 -0.99 21.50 16.70
C PRO A 311 -0.45 21.90 15.31
N SER A 312 0.62 21.27 14.80
CA SER A 312 1.36 21.70 13.60
C SER A 312 0.58 21.51 12.29
N GLY A 313 -0.48 20.69 12.29
CA GLY A 313 -1.30 20.44 11.12
C GLY A 313 -0.87 19.24 10.30
N ARG A 314 -1.21 19.22 9.01
CA ARG A 314 -0.88 18.13 8.09
C ARG A 314 0.60 18.10 7.79
N VAL A 315 1.13 16.90 7.56
CA VAL A 315 2.54 16.67 7.23
C VAL A 315 2.64 15.87 5.92
N ASN A 316 3.75 16.04 5.23
CA ASN A 316 4.10 15.27 4.04
C ASN A 316 5.07 14.11 4.36
N ARG A 317 5.60 14.02 5.56
CA ARG A 317 6.59 13.02 5.96
C ARG A 317 6.11 11.60 5.73
N ILE A 318 7.03 10.78 5.25
CA ILE A 318 6.91 9.33 5.17
C ILE A 318 7.91 8.70 6.13
N ASP A 319 7.45 7.93 7.10
CA ASP A 319 8.27 7.12 8.00
C ASP A 319 8.30 5.69 7.51
N PHE A 320 9.40 4.94 7.74
CA PHE A 320 9.43 3.52 7.46
C PHE A 320 9.99 2.69 8.61
N VAL A 321 9.59 1.42 8.63
CA VAL A 321 10.14 0.39 9.52
C VAL A 321 10.46 -0.88 8.74
N THR A 322 11.42 -1.66 9.24
CA THR A 322 11.65 -3.04 8.77
C THR A 322 10.72 -3.98 9.54
N ILE A 323 9.75 -4.63 8.85
CA ILE A 323 8.66 -5.39 9.49
C ILE A 323 9.16 -6.57 10.32
N SER A 324 10.29 -7.18 9.94
CA SER A 324 10.82 -8.37 10.62
C SER A 324 11.47 -8.08 11.98
N SER A 325 11.85 -6.84 12.26
CA SER A 325 12.53 -6.43 13.51
C SER A 325 11.78 -5.30 14.20
N THR A 326 11.45 -5.47 15.49
CA THR A 326 10.86 -4.41 16.30
C THR A 326 11.83 -3.24 16.45
N GLY A 327 11.30 -2.02 16.43
CA GLY A 327 12.10 -0.80 16.57
C GLY A 327 11.34 0.43 16.08
N ASN A 328 11.95 1.58 16.28
CA ASN A 328 11.37 2.85 15.87
C ASN A 328 11.51 3.05 14.36
N ALA A 329 10.60 3.84 13.82
CA ALA A 329 10.63 4.24 12.43
C ALA A 329 11.76 5.25 12.15
N GLU A 330 12.25 5.21 10.94
CA GLU A 330 13.19 6.15 10.37
C GLU A 330 12.52 6.97 9.28
N ASP A 331 13.10 8.12 8.96
CA ASP A 331 12.64 8.96 7.87
C ASP A 331 12.90 8.29 6.51
N PHE A 332 11.86 8.22 5.68
CA PHE A 332 11.93 7.68 4.32
C PHE A 332 12.09 8.80 3.28
N GLY A 333 11.41 9.91 3.47
CA GLY A 333 11.25 11.05 2.56
C GLY A 333 9.86 11.67 2.73
N ASP A 334 9.43 12.43 1.72
CA ASP A 334 8.21 13.24 1.78
C ASP A 334 7.24 12.93 0.63
N LEU A 335 5.93 13.06 0.89
CA LEU A 335 4.90 13.19 -0.13
C LEU A 335 5.04 14.52 -0.87
N SER A 336 4.47 14.63 -2.06
CA SER A 336 4.43 15.89 -2.82
C SER A 336 3.66 17.01 -2.10
N LEU A 337 2.67 16.65 -1.26
CA LEU A 337 1.79 17.57 -0.53
C LEU A 337 1.55 17.08 0.89
N ALA A 338 1.58 18.02 1.85
CA ALA A 338 1.20 17.75 3.24
C ALA A 338 -0.31 17.50 3.36
N ARG A 339 -0.72 16.29 3.72
CA ARG A 339 -2.14 15.88 3.78
C ARG A 339 -2.42 14.69 4.71
N GLU A 340 -3.64 14.59 5.21
CA GLU A 340 -4.23 13.33 5.63
C GLU A 340 -4.53 12.57 4.33
N VAL A 341 -3.94 11.39 4.11
CA VAL A 341 -4.11 10.63 2.87
C VAL A 341 -5.48 9.96 2.83
N GLY A 342 -6.07 9.80 1.65
CA GLY A 342 -7.39 9.20 1.47
C GLY A 342 -7.37 7.68 1.65
N ASN A 343 -6.49 7.01 0.93
CA ASN A 343 -6.17 5.59 1.03
C ASN A 343 -4.79 5.31 0.42
N SER A 344 -4.39 4.06 0.46
CA SER A 344 -3.13 3.60 -0.11
C SER A 344 -3.29 2.35 -0.97
N ASN A 345 -2.33 2.10 -1.86
CA ASN A 345 -2.25 0.89 -2.67
C ASN A 345 -0.80 0.42 -2.75
N SER A 346 -0.59 -0.88 -2.90
CA SER A 346 0.73 -1.46 -3.10
C SER A 346 0.64 -2.74 -3.92
N ASP A 347 1.56 -2.91 -4.86
CA ASP A 347 1.68 -4.11 -5.68
C ASP A 347 2.31 -5.30 -4.94
N SER A 348 2.68 -5.12 -3.67
CA SER A 348 3.47 -6.09 -2.90
C SER A 348 3.07 -6.21 -1.41
N HIS A 349 1.87 -5.77 -1.05
CA HIS A 349 1.36 -5.87 0.32
C HIS A 349 1.05 -7.32 0.75
N GLY A 350 0.80 -7.52 2.05
CA GLY A 350 0.60 -8.85 2.65
C GLY A 350 -0.49 -9.69 2.02
N GLY A 351 -1.57 -9.09 1.54
CA GLY A 351 -2.67 -9.77 0.84
C GLY A 351 -2.29 -10.46 -0.47
N LEU A 352 -1.13 -10.12 -1.04
CA LEU A 352 -0.65 -10.66 -2.31
C LEU A 352 0.30 -11.87 -2.18
N GLY A 353 0.58 -12.32 -0.96
CA GLY A 353 1.39 -13.52 -0.73
C GLY A 353 2.89 -13.28 -0.60
N GLY A 354 3.34 -12.05 -0.44
CA GLY A 354 4.73 -11.71 -0.07
C GLY A 354 5.75 -12.06 -1.15
N TYR A 355 5.81 -11.29 -2.19
CA TYR A 355 6.86 -11.37 -3.20
C TYR A 355 7.84 -10.21 -3.06
#